data_938d1933ccaba1e6c58069cdb6f6bba8
#
_entry.id   938d1933ccaba1e6c58069cdb6f6bba8
#
_cell.length_a   1.000
_cell.length_b   1.000
_cell.length_c   1.000
_cell.angle_alpha   90.00
_cell.angle_beta   90.00
_cell.angle_gamma   90.00
#
_symmetry.space_group_name_H-M   'P 1'
#
loop_
_entity.id
_entity.type
_entity.pdbx_description
1 polymer ?
#
loop_
_entity_poly.entity_id
_entity_poly.type
_entity_poly.pdbx_seq_one_letter_code
_entity_poly.pdbx_strand_id
1 'polypeptide(L)'
;MNLLKEFFYLRKSDRKVILTLLCVIAIAVGVIFLTGGNGESNGLTPADTLRKETTRRDTFQRQPSREYHKTVYVRTKVVYRDTTYRRGKALSEVEYDSIKAHYQEKIKPGEHVVLNTADTTALKTVPGIGPYYARKVVEYGQRLGGYVSVDQLDEIEGFPLDAKDYLTIEGASPHKLNVNTLTLNELRKHPYVSFYQAKAITDYRRLHGPLRSLNDLRLSKDFPPEAIKRLEPYVNF
;
A
#
# COMPACT_ATOMS: atom_id res chain seq x y z
N MET A 1 -3.35 -28.75 -18.93
CA MET A 1 -2.30 -27.72 -18.89
C MET A 1 -1.03 -28.41 -18.37
N ASN A 2 0.02 -28.54 -19.22
CA ASN A 2 1.11 -29.48 -18.96
C ASN A 2 2.24 -28.84 -18.13
N LEU A 3 2.10 -28.83 -16.81
CA LEU A 3 3.12 -28.42 -15.84
C LEU A 3 4.48 -29.14 -16.04
N LEU A 4 4.46 -30.37 -16.58
CA LEU A 4 5.67 -31.12 -16.91
C LEU A 4 6.49 -30.52 -18.05
N LYS A 5 5.88 -29.79 -18.99
CA LYS A 5 6.61 -29.15 -20.09
C LYS A 5 7.36 -27.90 -19.61
N GLU A 6 6.80 -27.11 -18.72
CA GLU A 6 7.46 -25.92 -18.16
C GLU A 6 8.68 -26.26 -17.31
N PHE A 7 8.66 -27.38 -16.59
CA PHE A 7 9.81 -27.87 -15.83
C PHE A 7 11.08 -28.09 -16.69
N PHE A 8 10.91 -28.46 -17.96
CA PHE A 8 12.04 -28.71 -18.87
C PHE A 8 12.67 -27.41 -19.42
N TYR A 9 11.99 -26.26 -19.29
CA TYR A 9 12.53 -24.97 -19.72
C TYR A 9 13.37 -24.25 -18.65
N LEU A 10 13.40 -24.74 -17.41
CA LEU A 10 14.24 -24.18 -16.36
C LEU A 10 15.73 -24.50 -16.56
N ARG A 11 16.58 -23.57 -16.08
CA ARG A 11 18.04 -23.77 -16.08
C ARG A 11 18.43 -25.02 -15.28
N LYS A 12 19.52 -25.68 -15.66
CA LYS A 12 19.98 -26.93 -15.01
C LYS A 12 20.23 -26.78 -13.50
N SER A 13 20.62 -25.58 -13.02
CA SER A 13 20.76 -25.25 -11.60
C SER A 13 19.42 -25.25 -10.86
N ASP A 14 18.39 -24.64 -11.47
CA ASP A 14 17.08 -24.47 -10.84
C ASP A 14 16.33 -25.81 -10.74
N ARG A 15 16.53 -26.70 -11.72
CA ARG A 15 16.00 -28.07 -11.66
C ARG A 15 16.58 -28.87 -10.49
N LYS A 16 17.89 -28.71 -10.20
CA LYS A 16 18.49 -29.38 -9.06
C LYS A 16 17.90 -28.88 -7.74
N VAL A 17 17.72 -27.58 -7.60
CA VAL A 17 17.11 -26.97 -6.40
C VAL A 17 15.67 -27.46 -6.20
N ILE A 18 14.87 -27.49 -7.28
CA ILE A 18 13.48 -27.96 -7.21
C ILE A 18 13.45 -29.45 -6.86
N LEU A 19 14.29 -30.27 -7.45
CA LEU A 19 14.38 -31.71 -7.15
C LEU A 19 14.80 -31.97 -5.69
N THR A 20 15.78 -31.23 -5.17
CA THR A 20 16.17 -31.37 -3.76
C THR A 20 15.06 -30.95 -2.83
N LEU A 21 14.33 -29.87 -3.13
CA LEU A 21 13.19 -29.43 -2.33
C LEU A 21 12.06 -30.49 -2.33
N LEU A 22 11.75 -31.06 -3.48
CA LEU A 22 10.74 -32.13 -3.60
C LEU A 22 11.17 -33.39 -2.82
N CYS A 23 12.45 -33.77 -2.86
CA CYS A 23 12.96 -34.87 -2.06
C CYS A 23 12.82 -34.62 -0.55
N VAL A 24 13.14 -33.41 -0.08
CA VAL A 24 12.99 -33.04 1.34
C VAL A 24 11.51 -33.10 1.77
N ILE A 25 10.61 -32.61 0.93
CA ILE A 25 9.15 -32.69 1.21
C ILE A 25 8.69 -34.14 1.24
N ALA A 26 9.11 -34.98 0.30
CA ALA A 26 8.75 -36.39 0.26
C ALA A 26 9.27 -37.15 1.49
N ILE A 27 10.48 -36.85 1.95
CA ILE A 27 11.04 -37.43 3.18
C ILE A 27 10.23 -36.97 4.40
N ALA A 28 9.89 -35.68 4.51
CA ALA A 28 9.10 -35.15 5.60
C ALA A 28 7.71 -35.79 5.67
N VAL A 29 7.04 -35.95 4.53
CA VAL A 29 5.73 -36.62 4.45
C VAL A 29 5.87 -38.11 4.82
N GLY A 30 6.93 -38.76 4.36
CA GLY A 30 7.23 -40.18 4.72
C GLY A 30 7.45 -40.35 6.21
N VAL A 31 8.20 -39.44 6.85
CA VAL A 31 8.42 -39.47 8.30
C VAL A 31 7.08 -39.28 9.06
N ILE A 32 6.25 -38.30 8.62
CA ILE A 32 4.93 -38.10 9.23
C ILE A 32 4.05 -39.35 9.09
N PHE A 33 4.09 -40.01 7.93
CA PHE A 33 3.31 -41.23 7.69
C PHE A 33 3.82 -42.42 8.52
N LEU A 34 5.13 -42.51 8.74
CA LEU A 34 5.73 -43.61 9.55
C LEU A 34 5.63 -43.35 11.06
N THR A 35 5.64 -42.08 11.50
CA THR A 35 5.56 -41.72 12.93
C THR A 35 4.13 -41.37 13.37
N GLY A 36 3.22 -41.09 12.44
CA GLY A 36 1.81 -40.75 12.72
C GLY A 36 0.92 -41.94 13.06
N GLY A 37 1.48 -43.14 13.23
CA GLY A 37 0.72 -44.37 13.44
C GLY A 37 0.45 -44.82 14.91
N ASN A 38 0.84 -44.01 15.93
CA ASN A 38 0.54 -44.35 17.33
C ASN A 38 0.26 -43.06 18.14
N GLY A 39 -0.83 -42.37 17.82
CA GLY A 39 -1.48 -41.44 18.72
C GLY A 39 -2.78 -42.05 19.18
N GLU A 40 -2.80 -42.56 20.40
CA GLU A 40 -4.02 -43.02 21.09
C GLU A 40 -5.08 -41.91 20.96
N SER A 41 -6.12 -42.21 20.20
CA SER A 41 -7.35 -41.42 20.23
C SER A 41 -7.98 -41.66 21.61
N ASN A 42 -7.65 -40.80 22.59
CA ASN A 42 -8.50 -40.67 23.76
C ASN A 42 -9.86 -40.19 23.28
N GLY A 43 -10.74 -41.14 23.03
CA GLY A 43 -12.12 -40.92 22.64
C GLY A 43 -12.83 -40.13 23.71
N LEU A 44 -12.98 -38.85 23.49
CA LEU A 44 -13.94 -38.04 24.24
C LEU A 44 -15.34 -38.48 23.84
N THR A 45 -16.07 -39.07 24.78
CA THR A 45 -17.47 -39.45 24.59
C THR A 45 -18.30 -38.18 24.30
N PRO A 46 -19.42 -38.29 23.56
CA PRO A 46 -20.30 -37.15 23.27
C PRO A 46 -20.78 -36.35 24.51
N ALA A 47 -20.82 -37.05 25.69
CA ALA A 47 -21.17 -36.41 26.95
C ALA A 47 -20.13 -35.43 27.49
N ASP A 48 -18.83 -35.69 27.26
CA ASP A 48 -17.76 -34.83 27.75
C ASP A 48 -17.62 -33.53 26.91
N THR A 49 -17.96 -33.59 25.62
CA THR A 49 -18.00 -32.40 24.76
C THR A 49 -19.13 -31.47 25.14
N LEU A 50 -20.29 -31.98 25.45
CA LEU A 50 -21.44 -31.17 25.89
C LEU A 50 -21.21 -30.54 27.27
N ARG A 51 -20.52 -31.25 28.18
CA ARG A 51 -20.21 -30.74 29.53
C ARG A 51 -19.15 -29.63 29.47
N LYS A 52 -18.17 -29.71 28.57
CA LYS A 52 -17.20 -28.64 28.35
C LYS A 52 -17.79 -27.41 27.68
N GLU A 53 -18.77 -27.58 26.78
CA GLU A 53 -19.43 -26.41 26.14
C GLU A 53 -20.36 -25.69 27.13
N THR A 54 -21.10 -26.38 28.00
CA THR A 54 -21.93 -25.72 29.01
C THR A 54 -21.10 -24.96 30.05
N THR A 55 -19.98 -25.53 30.51
CA THR A 55 -19.10 -24.86 31.49
C THR A 55 -18.38 -23.65 30.86
N ARG A 56 -18.09 -23.64 29.54
CA ARG A 56 -17.53 -22.47 28.84
C ARG A 56 -18.54 -21.36 28.60
N ARG A 57 -19.85 -21.66 28.53
CA ARG A 57 -20.88 -20.62 28.35
C ARG A 57 -21.11 -19.78 29.60
N ASP A 58 -20.92 -20.35 30.79
CA ASP A 58 -21.16 -19.62 32.04
C ASP A 58 -20.00 -18.67 32.46
N THR A 59 -18.79 -18.87 31.90
CA THR A 59 -17.63 -18.03 32.20
C THR A 59 -17.35 -16.93 31.15
N PHE A 60 -18.15 -16.87 30.07
CA PHE A 60 -18.02 -15.78 29.07
C PHE A 60 -18.71 -14.51 29.63
N GLN A 61 -17.99 -13.77 30.46
CA GLN A 61 -18.29 -12.36 30.65
C GLN A 61 -18.29 -11.72 29.26
N ARG A 62 -19.45 -11.22 28.86
CA ARG A 62 -19.62 -10.44 27.62
C ARG A 62 -18.60 -9.32 27.61
N GLN A 63 -17.51 -9.50 26.88
CA GLN A 63 -16.73 -8.35 26.45
C GLN A 63 -17.66 -7.43 25.65
N PRO A 64 -17.62 -6.12 25.88
CA PRO A 64 -18.42 -5.19 25.08
C PRO A 64 -18.07 -5.40 23.61
N SER A 65 -19.11 -5.64 22.81
CA SER A 65 -18.97 -5.83 21.36
C SER A 65 -18.16 -4.66 20.79
N ARG A 66 -17.07 -4.97 20.10
CA ARG A 66 -16.36 -3.99 19.30
C ARG A 66 -17.35 -3.38 18.31
N GLU A 67 -17.56 -2.08 18.41
CA GLU A 67 -18.39 -1.31 17.49
C GLU A 67 -17.72 -1.36 16.11
N TYR A 68 -18.42 -1.95 15.14
CA TYR A 68 -18.02 -1.93 13.74
C TYR A 68 -18.67 -0.73 13.07
N HIS A 69 -17.88 0.24 12.68
CA HIS A 69 -18.37 1.35 11.85
C HIS A 69 -18.53 0.86 10.41
N LYS A 70 -19.75 0.83 9.94
CA LYS A 70 -20.08 0.49 8.56
C LYS A 70 -20.28 1.78 7.78
N THR A 71 -19.33 2.09 6.90
CA THR A 71 -19.44 3.22 5.97
C THR A 71 -20.38 2.84 4.82
N VAL A 72 -21.50 3.53 4.71
CA VAL A 72 -22.44 3.37 3.59
C VAL A 72 -22.24 4.54 2.64
N TYR A 73 -21.74 4.28 1.45
CA TYR A 73 -21.62 5.28 0.40
C TYR A 73 -22.95 5.43 -0.32
N VAL A 74 -23.58 6.59 -0.22
CA VAL A 74 -24.75 6.98 -1.03
C VAL A 74 -24.28 8.00 -2.05
N ARG A 75 -24.68 7.82 -3.30
CA ARG A 75 -24.20 8.47 -4.54
C ARG A 75 -24.20 10.01 -4.55
N THR A 76 -24.72 10.69 -3.51
CA THR A 76 -24.81 12.16 -3.43
C THR A 76 -24.54 12.78 -2.06
N LYS A 77 -24.37 11.99 -1.00
CA LYS A 77 -23.92 12.45 0.32
C LYS A 77 -23.27 11.28 1.04
N VAL A 78 -22.03 11.45 1.47
CA VAL A 78 -21.42 10.54 2.45
C VAL A 78 -22.11 10.80 3.78
N VAL A 79 -23.10 10.00 4.11
CA VAL A 79 -23.72 10.01 5.42
C VAL A 79 -23.03 8.88 6.20
N TYR A 80 -22.14 9.25 7.11
CA TYR A 80 -21.71 8.29 8.12
C TYR A 80 -22.91 8.04 9.03
N ARG A 81 -23.62 6.97 8.76
CA ARG A 81 -24.58 6.45 9.70
C ARG A 81 -23.78 5.65 10.70
N ASP A 82 -23.50 6.27 11.84
CA ASP A 82 -23.07 5.53 13.01
C ASP A 82 -24.23 4.62 13.43
N THR A 83 -24.17 3.37 12.94
CA THR A 83 -25.07 2.34 13.42
C THR A 83 -24.45 1.71 14.66
N THR A 84 -24.34 2.50 15.74
CA THR A 84 -24.37 1.91 17.06
C THR A 84 -25.74 1.29 17.22
N TYR A 85 -25.82 -0.01 16.93
CA TYR A 85 -26.99 -0.81 17.21
C TYR A 85 -27.09 -0.98 18.75
N ARG A 86 -27.35 0.09 19.45
CA ARG A 86 -27.89 0.10 20.79
C ARG A 86 -29.38 0.22 20.66
N ARG A 87 -30.07 -0.95 20.69
CA ARG A 87 -31.50 -1.07 20.98
C ARG A 87 -32.26 0.29 20.98
N GLY A 88 -32.70 0.74 19.82
CA GLY A 88 -33.81 1.69 19.67
C GLY A 88 -33.70 3.09 20.34
N LYS A 89 -32.53 3.53 20.81
CA LYS A 89 -32.31 4.89 21.23
C LYS A 89 -31.79 5.72 20.07
N ALA A 90 -32.54 6.67 19.59
CA ALA A 90 -32.01 7.75 18.76
C ALA A 90 -30.85 8.42 19.50
N LEU A 91 -29.76 8.70 18.75
CA LEU A 91 -28.63 9.49 19.26
C LEU A 91 -29.19 10.80 19.84
N SER A 92 -28.72 11.21 21.02
CA SER A 92 -29.06 12.51 21.57
C SER A 92 -28.53 13.62 20.64
N GLU A 93 -29.18 14.76 20.57
CA GLU A 93 -28.72 15.92 19.78
C GLU A 93 -27.23 16.25 20.07
N VAL A 94 -26.80 16.11 21.31
CA VAL A 94 -25.44 16.38 21.76
C VAL A 94 -24.45 15.37 21.14
N GLU A 95 -24.80 14.07 21.02
CA GLU A 95 -23.98 13.07 20.35
C GLU A 95 -23.93 13.31 18.83
N TYR A 96 -25.04 13.72 18.23
CA TYR A 96 -25.12 14.09 16.81
C TYR A 96 -24.24 15.31 16.50
N ASP A 97 -24.30 16.35 17.33
CA ASP A 97 -23.51 17.56 17.16
C ASP A 97 -22.01 17.33 17.41
N SER A 98 -21.64 16.45 18.34
CA SER A 98 -20.24 16.08 18.55
C SER A 98 -19.66 15.29 17.36
N ILE A 99 -20.46 14.41 16.75
CA ILE A 99 -20.08 13.67 15.54
C ILE A 99 -19.96 14.66 14.37
N LYS A 100 -20.90 15.58 14.23
CA LYS A 100 -20.90 16.61 13.18
C LYS A 100 -19.72 17.57 13.30
N ALA A 101 -19.30 17.93 14.51
CA ALA A 101 -18.14 18.79 14.77
C ALA A 101 -16.82 18.14 14.34
N HIS A 102 -16.74 16.80 14.29
CA HIS A 102 -15.56 16.05 13.77
C HIS A 102 -15.63 15.82 12.26
N TYR A 103 -16.73 16.23 11.60
CA TYR A 103 -16.95 16.02 10.18
C TYR A 103 -16.41 17.21 9.39
N GLN A 104 -15.33 17.00 8.64
CA GLN A 104 -14.88 18.02 7.70
C GLN A 104 -15.88 18.10 6.54
N GLU A 105 -16.46 19.31 6.35
CA GLU A 105 -17.29 19.60 5.21
C GLU A 105 -16.51 19.35 3.93
N LYS A 106 -17.11 18.64 2.98
CA LYS A 106 -16.50 18.36 1.69
C LYS A 106 -16.64 19.57 0.78
N ILE A 107 -15.58 19.85 0.01
CA ILE A 107 -15.59 20.92 -1.01
C ILE A 107 -16.65 20.63 -2.07
N LYS A 108 -17.15 21.69 -2.67
CA LYS A 108 -18.21 21.62 -3.68
C LYS A 108 -17.61 21.32 -5.06
N PRO A 109 -18.40 20.75 -5.98
CA PRO A 109 -18.00 20.64 -7.38
C PRO A 109 -17.58 22.00 -7.95
N GLY A 110 -16.38 22.05 -8.56
CA GLY A 110 -15.80 23.29 -9.09
C GLY A 110 -14.81 23.99 -8.15
N GLU A 111 -14.74 23.57 -6.88
CA GLU A 111 -13.67 23.99 -5.96
C GLU A 111 -12.50 23.00 -6.06
N HIS A 112 -11.26 23.51 -5.99
CA HIS A 112 -10.06 22.71 -6.10
C HIS A 112 -9.12 22.94 -4.92
N VAL A 113 -8.36 21.90 -4.58
CA VAL A 113 -7.29 21.96 -3.59
C VAL A 113 -5.94 21.85 -4.32
N VAL A 114 -5.03 22.78 -4.01
CA VAL A 114 -3.69 22.77 -4.60
C VAL A 114 -2.84 21.68 -3.95
N LEU A 115 -2.48 20.66 -4.72
CA LEU A 115 -1.91 19.40 -4.23
C LEU A 115 -0.59 19.59 -3.47
N ASN A 116 0.29 20.47 -3.96
CA ASN A 116 1.63 20.67 -3.39
C ASN A 116 1.66 21.45 -2.08
N THR A 117 0.62 22.22 -1.79
CA THR A 117 0.50 23.04 -0.57
C THR A 117 -0.48 22.47 0.43
N ALA A 118 -1.26 21.47 0.02
CA ALA A 118 -2.30 20.87 0.84
C ALA A 118 -1.71 20.03 1.99
N ASP A 119 -2.20 20.29 3.19
CA ASP A 119 -1.98 19.43 4.33
C ASP A 119 -3.01 18.28 4.38
N THR A 120 -2.84 17.38 5.33
CA THR A 120 -3.80 16.26 5.52
C THR A 120 -5.21 16.76 5.84
N THR A 121 -5.36 17.97 6.38
CA THR A 121 -6.67 18.56 6.75
C THR A 121 -7.38 19.05 5.50
N ALA A 122 -6.67 19.81 4.66
CA ALA A 122 -7.21 20.28 3.37
C ALA A 122 -7.56 19.08 2.46
N LEU A 123 -6.69 18.08 2.37
CA LEU A 123 -6.96 16.88 1.55
C LEU A 123 -8.20 16.10 2.03
N LYS A 124 -8.48 16.07 3.32
CA LYS A 124 -9.69 15.43 3.85
C LYS A 124 -10.98 16.15 3.46
N THR A 125 -10.94 17.39 3.00
CA THR A 125 -12.13 18.07 2.47
C THR A 125 -12.51 17.59 1.07
N VAL A 126 -11.56 16.94 0.36
CA VAL A 126 -11.80 16.40 -0.98
C VAL A 126 -12.71 15.17 -0.91
N PRO A 127 -13.78 15.09 -1.75
CA PRO A 127 -14.61 13.90 -1.85
C PRO A 127 -13.78 12.65 -2.18
N GLY A 128 -14.04 11.54 -1.49
CA GLY A 128 -13.28 10.30 -1.67
C GLY A 128 -11.97 10.21 -0.87
N ILE A 129 -11.38 11.32 -0.45
CA ILE A 129 -10.14 11.30 0.34
C ILE A 129 -10.46 11.25 1.83
N GLY A 130 -10.13 10.12 2.46
CA GLY A 130 -10.16 9.93 3.91
C GLY A 130 -8.78 10.13 4.56
N PRO A 131 -8.68 9.98 5.89
CA PRO A 131 -7.42 10.17 6.62
C PRO A 131 -6.26 9.29 6.12
N TYR A 132 -6.57 8.11 5.61
CA TYR A 132 -5.58 7.18 5.04
C TYR A 132 -4.94 7.75 3.77
N TYR A 133 -5.77 8.12 2.78
CA TYR A 133 -5.26 8.65 1.52
C TYR A 133 -4.65 10.04 1.68
N ALA A 134 -5.21 10.90 2.56
CA ALA A 134 -4.62 12.20 2.84
C ALA A 134 -3.16 12.07 3.32
N ARG A 135 -2.87 11.13 4.23
CA ARG A 135 -1.49 10.85 4.66
C ARG A 135 -0.63 10.29 3.53
N LYS A 136 -1.14 9.31 2.77
CA LYS A 136 -0.42 8.71 1.64
C LYS A 136 -0.04 9.75 0.59
N VAL A 137 -0.94 10.66 0.26
CA VAL A 137 -0.69 11.75 -0.70
C VAL A 137 0.40 12.67 -0.19
N VAL A 138 0.35 13.11 1.07
CA VAL A 138 1.39 13.98 1.65
C VAL A 138 2.75 13.25 1.70
N GLU A 139 2.79 12.02 2.20
CA GLU A 139 4.02 11.23 2.28
C GLU A 139 4.64 10.98 0.90
N TYR A 140 3.81 10.67 -0.09
CA TYR A 140 4.27 10.41 -1.44
C TYR A 140 4.79 11.68 -2.10
N GLY A 141 4.08 12.81 -1.96
CA GLY A 141 4.54 14.12 -2.43
C GLY A 141 5.87 14.55 -1.80
N GLN A 142 6.06 14.33 -0.50
CA GLN A 142 7.33 14.58 0.18
C GLN A 142 8.48 13.74 -0.40
N ARG A 143 8.23 12.46 -0.70
CA ARG A 143 9.23 11.59 -1.31
C ARG A 143 9.55 11.96 -2.76
N LEU A 144 8.57 12.46 -3.52
CA LEU A 144 8.77 13.00 -4.87
C LEU A 144 9.54 14.32 -4.86
N GLY A 145 9.45 15.07 -3.74
CA GLY A 145 9.90 16.48 -3.72
C GLY A 145 8.86 17.45 -4.27
N GLY A 146 7.62 17.01 -4.44
CA GLY A 146 6.47 17.72 -4.98
C GLY A 146 5.91 17.07 -6.24
N TYR A 147 4.61 17.23 -6.46
CA TYR A 147 3.92 16.71 -7.65
C TYR A 147 4.12 17.66 -8.86
N VAL A 148 4.30 17.09 -10.04
CA VAL A 148 4.32 17.81 -11.32
C VAL A 148 3.08 17.53 -12.17
N SER A 149 2.35 16.45 -11.88
CA SER A 149 1.06 16.11 -12.50
C SER A 149 0.14 15.47 -11.47
N VAL A 150 -1.16 15.75 -11.57
CA VAL A 150 -2.19 15.08 -10.77
C VAL A 150 -2.24 13.57 -11.05
N ASP A 151 -1.84 13.15 -12.25
CA ASP A 151 -1.80 11.73 -12.63
C ASP A 151 -0.81 10.89 -11.83
N GLN A 152 0.14 11.53 -11.15
CA GLN A 152 1.06 10.83 -10.24
C GLN A 152 0.34 10.21 -9.02
N LEU A 153 -0.90 10.62 -8.75
CA LEU A 153 -1.74 10.01 -7.73
C LEU A 153 -2.19 8.57 -8.09
N ASP A 154 -2.16 8.20 -9.38
CA ASP A 154 -2.43 6.84 -9.83
C ASP A 154 -1.38 5.83 -9.33
N GLU A 155 -0.21 6.32 -8.95
CA GLU A 155 0.86 5.51 -8.39
C GLU A 155 0.61 5.14 -6.91
N ILE A 156 -0.38 5.77 -6.28
CA ILE A 156 -0.84 5.44 -4.92
C ILE A 156 -1.90 4.34 -5.03
N GLU A 157 -1.56 3.15 -4.58
CA GLU A 157 -2.42 1.97 -4.67
C GLU A 157 -3.82 2.23 -4.09
N GLY A 158 -4.85 2.00 -4.91
CA GLY A 158 -6.25 2.15 -4.54
C GLY A 158 -6.72 3.59 -4.36
N PHE A 159 -5.98 4.58 -4.86
CA PHE A 159 -6.39 5.99 -4.80
C PHE A 159 -7.73 6.21 -5.53
N PRO A 160 -8.68 6.94 -4.95
CA PRO A 160 -9.99 7.22 -5.58
C PRO A 160 -9.81 8.17 -6.77
N LEU A 161 -9.98 7.66 -7.98
CA LEU A 161 -9.75 8.43 -9.22
C LEU A 161 -10.65 9.66 -9.34
N ASP A 162 -11.90 9.56 -8.87
CA ASP A 162 -12.86 10.67 -8.88
C ASP A 162 -12.39 11.87 -8.01
N ALA A 163 -11.48 11.64 -7.08
CA ALA A 163 -10.91 12.71 -6.26
C ALA A 163 -9.95 13.62 -7.03
N LYS A 164 -9.43 13.17 -8.18
CA LYS A 164 -8.51 13.94 -9.01
C LYS A 164 -9.15 15.21 -9.57
N ASP A 165 -10.47 15.16 -9.82
CA ASP A 165 -11.23 16.28 -10.34
C ASP A 165 -11.26 17.50 -9.39
N TYR A 166 -10.94 17.29 -8.13
CA TYR A 166 -10.88 18.32 -7.09
C TYR A 166 -9.46 18.77 -6.75
N LEU A 167 -8.47 18.26 -7.47
CA LEU A 167 -7.06 18.52 -7.19
C LEU A 167 -6.40 19.25 -8.36
N THR A 168 -5.61 20.27 -8.04
CA THR A 168 -4.86 21.05 -9.02
C THR A 168 -3.39 21.16 -8.61
N ILE A 169 -2.55 21.47 -9.57
CA ILE A 169 -1.13 21.80 -9.33
C ILE A 169 -0.89 23.20 -9.83
N GLU A 170 -0.47 24.07 -8.93
CA GLU A 170 -0.07 25.43 -9.24
C GLU A 170 1.44 25.57 -9.02
N GLY A 171 2.14 26.20 -9.96
CA GLY A 171 3.54 26.52 -9.83
C GLY A 171 4.43 25.31 -9.51
N ALA A 172 4.30 24.22 -10.28
CA ALA A 172 5.06 22.99 -10.03
C ALA A 172 6.58 23.30 -10.00
N SER A 173 7.14 23.34 -8.81
CA SER A 173 8.58 23.50 -8.57
C SER A 173 9.06 22.39 -7.63
N PRO A 174 9.25 21.17 -8.14
CA PRO A 174 9.69 20.07 -7.32
C PRO A 174 11.10 20.27 -6.80
N HIS A 175 11.37 19.79 -5.60
CA HIS A 175 12.73 19.76 -5.06
C HIS A 175 13.60 18.84 -5.93
N LYS A 176 14.67 19.40 -6.52
CA LYS A 176 15.51 18.67 -7.45
C LYS A 176 16.65 17.93 -6.75
N LEU A 177 16.89 16.71 -7.20
CA LEU A 177 18.02 15.88 -6.80
C LEU A 177 19.24 16.24 -7.63
N ASN A 178 20.36 16.57 -6.99
CA ASN A 178 21.60 16.71 -7.71
C ASN A 178 22.22 15.34 -7.97
N VAL A 179 22.11 14.86 -9.21
CA VAL A 179 22.60 13.52 -9.58
C VAL A 179 24.12 13.41 -9.57
N ASN A 180 24.85 14.54 -9.51
CA ASN A 180 26.31 14.54 -9.47
C ASN A 180 26.90 14.54 -8.07
N THR A 181 26.13 14.94 -7.06
CA THR A 181 26.63 15.02 -5.67
C THR A 181 26.06 13.95 -4.75
N LEU A 182 24.79 13.55 -4.95
CA LEU A 182 24.12 12.60 -4.09
C LEU A 182 24.73 11.21 -4.14
N THR A 183 24.73 10.54 -3.00
CA THR A 183 25.14 9.14 -2.88
C THR A 183 24.08 8.19 -3.45
N LEU A 184 24.46 6.94 -3.72
CA LEU A 184 23.55 5.89 -4.16
C LEU A 184 22.34 5.75 -3.21
N ASN A 185 22.56 5.80 -1.90
CA ASN A 185 21.50 5.65 -0.90
C ASN A 185 20.56 6.85 -0.85
N GLU A 186 21.05 8.04 -1.10
CA GLU A 186 20.23 9.26 -1.19
C GLU A 186 19.40 9.28 -2.46
N LEU A 187 19.97 8.94 -3.61
CA LEU A 187 19.27 8.81 -4.88
C LEU A 187 18.07 7.85 -4.77
N ARG A 188 18.25 6.71 -4.09
CA ARG A 188 17.20 5.69 -3.90
C ARG A 188 16.03 6.13 -3.03
N LYS A 189 16.11 7.23 -2.32
CA LYS A 189 14.98 7.74 -1.53
C LYS A 189 13.86 8.26 -2.43
N HIS A 190 14.21 8.70 -3.65
CA HIS A 190 13.23 9.18 -4.61
C HIS A 190 12.45 8.01 -5.24
N PRO A 191 11.09 8.09 -5.34
CA PRO A 191 10.26 6.99 -5.87
C PRO A 191 10.63 6.54 -7.27
N TYR A 192 11.12 7.44 -8.12
CA TYR A 192 11.50 7.16 -9.50
C TYR A 192 12.94 6.69 -9.67
N VAL A 193 13.65 6.43 -8.59
CA VAL A 193 15.03 5.96 -8.66
C VAL A 193 15.17 4.60 -7.98
N SER A 194 15.21 3.56 -8.78
CA SER A 194 15.48 2.20 -8.32
C SER A 194 16.94 2.03 -7.89
N PHE A 195 17.25 0.92 -7.22
CA PHE A 195 18.64 0.58 -6.88
C PHE A 195 19.56 0.51 -8.10
N TYR A 196 19.08 -0.12 -9.18
CA TYR A 196 19.89 -0.27 -10.40
C TYR A 196 20.10 1.06 -11.10
N GLN A 197 19.10 1.94 -11.10
CA GLN A 197 19.23 3.30 -11.64
C GLN A 197 20.22 4.15 -10.82
N ALA A 198 20.11 4.12 -9.50
CA ALA A 198 21.07 4.82 -8.64
C ALA A 198 22.49 4.29 -8.84
N LYS A 199 22.63 2.97 -9.00
CA LYS A 199 23.92 2.34 -9.32
C LYS A 199 24.44 2.77 -10.68
N ALA A 200 23.60 2.80 -11.72
CA ALA A 200 23.99 3.25 -13.05
C ALA A 200 24.47 4.70 -13.05
N ILE A 201 23.79 5.61 -12.32
CA ILE A 201 24.22 7.00 -12.12
C ILE A 201 25.60 7.05 -11.46
N THR A 202 25.80 6.33 -10.36
CA THR A 202 27.07 6.37 -9.62
C THR A 202 28.21 5.72 -10.40
N ASP A 203 27.96 4.64 -11.12
CA ASP A 203 28.97 3.98 -11.97
C ASP A 203 29.32 4.86 -13.18
N TYR A 204 28.35 5.52 -13.81
CA TYR A 204 28.63 6.47 -14.89
C TYR A 204 29.54 7.61 -14.42
N ARG A 205 29.21 8.23 -13.27
CA ARG A 205 30.02 9.30 -12.66
C ARG A 205 31.46 8.85 -12.42
N ARG A 206 31.66 7.63 -11.95
CA ARG A 206 32.99 7.09 -11.67
C ARG A 206 33.81 6.85 -12.95
N LEU A 207 33.14 6.44 -14.04
CA LEU A 207 33.81 6.04 -15.29
C LEU A 207 33.98 7.20 -16.28
N HIS A 208 32.99 8.11 -16.34
CA HIS A 208 32.90 9.16 -17.37
C HIS A 208 32.91 10.58 -16.79
N GLY A 209 32.92 10.73 -15.46
CA GLY A 209 32.79 12.01 -14.80
C GLY A 209 31.32 12.43 -14.61
N PRO A 210 31.08 13.72 -14.26
CA PRO A 210 29.76 14.22 -13.97
C PRO A 210 28.81 14.10 -15.17
N LEU A 211 27.53 13.73 -14.90
CA LEU A 211 26.47 13.74 -15.90
C LEU A 211 26.14 15.18 -16.30
N ARG A 212 25.87 15.39 -17.57
CA ARG A 212 25.38 16.67 -18.13
C ARG A 212 23.86 16.63 -18.34
N SER A 213 23.32 15.45 -18.58
CA SER A 213 21.89 15.19 -18.77
C SER A 213 21.55 13.75 -18.47
N LEU A 214 20.26 13.42 -18.25
CA LEU A 214 19.82 12.03 -18.15
C LEU A 214 20.00 11.24 -19.47
N ASN A 215 20.11 11.94 -20.60
CA ASN A 215 20.37 11.31 -21.89
C ASN A 215 21.74 10.61 -21.95
N ASP A 216 22.68 10.99 -21.10
CA ASP A 216 23.98 10.30 -21.00
C ASP A 216 23.80 8.84 -20.56
N LEU A 217 22.67 8.53 -19.88
CA LEU A 217 22.30 7.20 -19.40
C LEU A 217 21.38 6.42 -20.36
N ARG A 218 21.02 7.01 -21.52
CA ARG A 218 20.05 6.41 -22.48
C ARG A 218 20.42 5.04 -23.01
N LEU A 219 21.72 4.71 -23.00
CA LEU A 219 22.23 3.41 -23.44
C LEU A 219 22.21 2.35 -22.31
N SER A 220 21.93 2.77 -21.08
CA SER A 220 21.75 1.83 -19.98
C SER A 220 20.38 1.20 -20.05
N LYS A 221 20.33 -0.12 -19.88
CA LYS A 221 19.06 -0.87 -19.79
C LYS A 221 18.17 -0.42 -18.63
N ASP A 222 18.76 0.23 -17.63
CA ASP A 222 18.04 0.69 -16.43
C ASP A 222 17.36 2.05 -16.63
N PHE A 223 17.65 2.75 -17.75
CA PHE A 223 17.10 4.04 -18.11
C PHE A 223 16.38 4.02 -19.46
N PRO A 224 15.25 3.31 -19.57
CA PRO A 224 14.38 3.42 -20.73
C PRO A 224 13.86 4.88 -20.89
N PRO A 225 13.46 5.30 -22.10
CA PRO A 225 13.03 6.67 -22.37
C PRO A 225 11.94 7.20 -21.42
N GLU A 226 11.02 6.32 -21.02
CA GLU A 226 9.94 6.65 -20.09
C GLU A 226 10.47 6.96 -18.67
N ALA A 227 11.48 6.22 -18.20
CA ALA A 227 12.10 6.47 -16.90
C ALA A 227 12.86 7.81 -16.91
N ILE A 228 13.54 8.13 -18.01
CA ILE A 228 14.19 9.43 -18.21
C ILE A 228 13.16 10.56 -18.13
N LYS A 229 12.07 10.46 -18.91
CA LYS A 229 11.00 11.47 -18.95
C LYS A 229 10.34 11.69 -17.58
N ARG A 230 10.11 10.61 -16.82
CA ARG A 230 9.51 10.70 -15.47
C ARG A 230 10.43 11.33 -14.45
N LEU A 231 11.75 11.09 -14.57
CA LEU A 231 12.76 11.58 -13.62
C LEU A 231 13.24 13.01 -13.95
N GLU A 232 13.16 13.43 -15.21
CA GLU A 232 13.69 14.70 -15.70
C GLU A 232 13.25 15.93 -14.89
N PRO A 233 11.97 16.09 -14.48
CA PRO A 233 11.54 17.24 -13.67
C PRO A 233 12.20 17.30 -12.29
N TYR A 234 12.70 16.19 -11.79
CA TYR A 234 13.18 16.00 -10.42
C TYR A 234 14.69 16.01 -10.27
N VAL A 235 15.43 16.25 -11.34
CA VAL A 235 16.90 16.21 -11.29
C VAL A 235 17.52 17.53 -11.70
N ASN A 236 18.73 17.78 -11.20
CA ASN A 236 19.66 18.78 -11.69
C ASN A 236 21.07 18.17 -11.74
N PHE A 237 21.96 18.88 -12.45
CA PHE A 237 23.31 18.41 -12.77
C PHE A 237 24.37 19.35 -12.21
#